data_3a7ebcbc1c3d71c5e9f3848301432d50
#
_entry.id   3a7ebcbc1c3d71c5e9f3848301432d50
#
_cell.length_a   1.000
_cell.length_b   1.000
_cell.length_c   1.000
_cell.angle_alpha   90.00
_cell.angle_beta   90.00
_cell.angle_gamma   90.00
#
_symmetry.space_group_name_H-M   'P 1'
#
loop_
_entity.id
_entity.type
_entity.pdbx_description
1 polymer ?
#
loop_
_entity_poly.entity_id
_entity_poly.type
_entity_poly.pdbx_seq_one_letter_code
_entity_poly.pdbx_strand_id
1 'polypeptide(L)'
;NDKRQKNAEAYFAQFEEGKSLVFYYAGYSNPFSEEEEDTYVIVGLSRIRKIDDFHYYENTTEKIRADYAGGVIWQKPITSNYPNEGFSIPYAKYMEKEEVLNRIAVKPQHRSPFKYGSREVSNDDAIEIMNQLLNTVDVLIEIGDDTENWDERKKWINSVLNELWKARGPYPGFASAMVNMGLEELVQYYISITDEQDMKRFREEVKELLEGERDDVSGHIISDLRKVRREYMLKEEEEQQLLMDILPRFDLSAKQMKAILSEKRSDVSITASLAEMVENPYIIFEQYIGMDSDDTIPFYKIDNGMIASPEYGIADIFDAGATERLRAFCVDELNRIAAHSFGKAETILKSINHRLDRMPDWKRYTYKLKNFKIDRDILDKALEIKEDDDKTLYLYLKWVYEDERQIENVFTMLAERPDISLKMAITKEKFKKKLRNPESRLNETASEQYEAILDKQADICMQIFSKPICVLAGAAGTGKTTVIKAIVENIERVHGQAAGFLLMAPTGKAAERIKTQTEKNSMTIHSYLAGNGW
;
A
#
# COMPACT_ATOMS: atom_id res chain seq x y z
N ASN A 1 19.27 -27.12 -14.06
CA ASN A 1 19.49 -27.14 -12.62
C ASN A 1 20.71 -26.33 -12.19
N ASP A 2 21.86 -26.47 -12.84
CA ASP A 2 23.12 -25.80 -12.45
C ASP A 2 22.99 -24.27 -12.43
N LYS A 3 22.30 -23.68 -13.40
CA LYS A 3 22.06 -22.23 -13.39
C LYS A 3 21.18 -21.79 -12.20
N ARG A 4 20.16 -22.58 -11.85
CA ARG A 4 19.30 -22.31 -10.70
C ARG A 4 20.06 -22.48 -9.39
N GLN A 5 20.93 -23.49 -9.30
CA GLN A 5 21.78 -23.71 -8.14
C GLN A 5 22.76 -22.55 -7.95
N LYS A 6 23.45 -22.10 -9.01
CA LYS A 6 24.34 -20.92 -8.95
C LYS A 6 23.61 -19.65 -8.54
N ASN A 7 22.40 -19.43 -9.06
CA ASN A 7 21.58 -18.30 -8.65
C ASN A 7 21.19 -18.39 -7.17
N ALA A 8 20.89 -19.60 -6.66
CA ALA A 8 20.62 -19.80 -5.24
C ALA A 8 21.86 -19.59 -4.38
N GLU A 9 23.04 -20.06 -4.83
CA GLU A 9 24.32 -19.80 -4.14
C GLU A 9 24.57 -18.29 -4.01
N ALA A 10 24.42 -17.54 -5.10
CA ALA A 10 24.57 -16.08 -5.09
C ALA A 10 23.55 -15.39 -4.16
N TYR A 11 22.31 -15.87 -4.15
CA TYR A 11 21.27 -15.35 -3.26
C TYR A 11 21.59 -15.60 -1.79
N PHE A 12 21.97 -16.84 -1.43
CA PHE A 12 22.25 -17.19 -0.04
C PHE A 12 23.60 -16.66 0.48
N ALA A 13 24.53 -16.33 -0.42
CA ALA A 13 25.81 -15.70 -0.05
C ALA A 13 25.64 -14.29 0.56
N GLN A 14 24.49 -13.68 0.42
CA GLN A 14 24.18 -12.35 0.99
C GLN A 14 23.81 -12.43 2.49
N PHE A 15 23.47 -13.61 2.99
CA PHE A 15 23.04 -13.78 4.38
C PHE A 15 24.19 -14.27 5.26
N GLU A 16 24.30 -13.67 6.44
CA GLU A 16 25.31 -14.00 7.43
C GLU A 16 24.71 -14.83 8.58
N GLU A 17 25.32 -15.97 8.88
CA GLU A 17 24.99 -16.79 10.04
C GLU A 17 25.19 -16.00 11.34
N GLY A 18 24.22 -16.06 12.25
CA GLY A 18 24.24 -15.33 13.52
C GLY A 18 23.92 -13.85 13.43
N LYS A 19 23.69 -13.30 12.22
CA LYS A 19 23.32 -11.89 12.02
C LYS A 19 22.00 -11.72 11.28
N SER A 20 21.85 -12.32 10.11
CA SER A 20 20.68 -12.15 9.26
C SER A 20 19.40 -12.66 9.92
N LEU A 21 18.29 -12.00 9.61
CA LEU A 21 16.95 -12.34 10.10
C LEU A 21 16.16 -13.09 9.04
N VAL A 22 15.24 -13.94 9.50
CA VAL A 22 14.20 -14.54 8.68
C VAL A 22 12.83 -14.18 9.27
N PHE A 23 11.94 -13.62 8.43
CA PHE A 23 10.54 -13.37 8.77
C PHE A 23 9.69 -14.52 8.24
N TYR A 24 8.82 -15.05 9.09
CA TYR A 24 7.86 -16.07 8.72
C TYR A 24 6.52 -15.41 8.45
N TYR A 25 5.87 -15.75 7.34
CA TYR A 25 4.59 -15.14 6.95
C TYR A 25 3.56 -16.20 6.56
N ALA A 26 2.28 -15.84 6.72
CA ALA A 26 1.14 -16.61 6.23
C ALA A 26 0.40 -15.81 5.16
N GLY A 27 0.10 -16.45 4.01
CA GLY A 27 -0.68 -15.86 2.92
C GLY A 27 -2.05 -16.52 2.80
N TYR A 28 -2.09 -17.79 2.42
CA TYR A 28 -3.33 -18.52 2.12
C TYR A 28 -4.18 -18.91 3.35
N SER A 29 -3.61 -18.95 4.53
CA SER A 29 -4.31 -19.28 5.78
C SER A 29 -4.37 -18.05 6.68
N ASN A 30 -4.79 -16.94 6.13
CA ASN A 30 -4.82 -15.68 6.84
C ASN A 30 -6.04 -15.63 7.78
N PRO A 31 -5.84 -15.48 9.11
CA PRO A 31 -6.94 -15.41 10.06
C PRO A 31 -7.77 -14.12 9.96
N PHE A 32 -7.34 -13.15 9.13
CA PHE A 32 -7.95 -11.82 9.03
C PHE A 32 -8.84 -11.62 7.81
N SER A 33 -8.96 -12.62 6.94
CA SER A 33 -9.72 -12.49 5.69
C SER A 33 -10.50 -13.77 5.40
N GLU A 34 -11.82 -13.66 5.27
CA GLU A 34 -12.68 -14.70 4.70
C GLU A 34 -12.71 -14.60 3.16
N GLU A 35 -12.21 -13.53 2.58
CA GLU A 35 -12.15 -13.28 1.14
C GLU A 35 -10.70 -13.42 0.65
N GLU A 36 -10.54 -13.91 -0.59
CA GLU A 36 -9.26 -14.19 -1.26
C GLU A 36 -8.39 -12.93 -1.56
N GLU A 37 -8.48 -11.89 -0.75
CA GLU A 37 -7.55 -10.77 -0.87
C GLU A 37 -6.18 -11.18 -0.33
N ASP A 38 -5.13 -10.94 -1.14
CA ASP A 38 -3.71 -11.21 -0.91
C ASP A 38 -3.15 -10.46 0.32
N THR A 39 -3.66 -10.75 1.50
CA THR A 39 -3.19 -10.12 2.74
C THR A 39 -2.19 -11.04 3.42
N TYR A 40 -0.91 -10.69 3.34
CA TYR A 40 0.15 -11.41 4.06
C TYR A 40 0.24 -10.91 5.50
N VAL A 41 0.47 -11.84 6.41
CA VAL A 41 0.61 -11.57 7.84
C VAL A 41 1.92 -12.19 8.32
N ILE A 42 2.73 -11.42 9.03
CA ILE A 42 3.93 -11.92 9.69
C ILE A 42 3.50 -12.74 10.89
N VAL A 43 3.90 -14.00 10.94
CA VAL A 43 3.59 -14.92 12.03
C VAL A 43 4.72 -15.06 13.04
N GLY A 44 5.92 -14.61 12.69
CA GLY A 44 7.07 -14.64 13.56
C GLY A 44 8.35 -14.30 12.84
N LEU A 45 9.44 -14.29 13.57
CA LEU A 45 10.79 -14.08 13.05
C LEU A 45 11.82 -14.82 13.88
N SER A 46 12.98 -15.03 13.29
CA SER A 46 14.14 -15.53 14.02
C SER A 46 15.44 -15.11 13.35
N ARG A 47 16.54 -15.16 14.10
CA ARG A 47 17.88 -15.01 13.54
C ARG A 47 18.31 -16.30 12.83
N ILE A 48 18.98 -16.19 11.70
CA ILE A 48 19.56 -17.33 10.99
C ILE A 48 20.74 -17.87 11.82
N ARG A 49 20.68 -19.16 12.16
CA ARG A 49 21.75 -19.85 12.87
C ARG A 49 22.77 -20.48 11.93
N LYS A 50 22.27 -21.12 10.85
CA LYS A 50 23.11 -21.86 9.91
C LYS A 50 22.43 -21.90 8.53
N ILE A 51 23.26 -21.82 7.49
CA ILE A 51 22.87 -22.03 6.09
C ILE A 51 23.64 -23.25 5.61
N ASP A 52 22.95 -24.39 5.52
CA ASP A 52 23.59 -25.65 5.13
C ASP A 52 23.91 -25.70 3.64
N ASP A 53 24.78 -26.65 3.26
CA ASP A 53 25.06 -26.95 1.86
C ASP A 53 23.84 -27.50 1.13
N PHE A 54 23.93 -27.61 -0.19
CA PHE A 54 22.86 -28.19 -1.01
C PHE A 54 22.68 -29.67 -0.68
N HIS A 55 21.44 -30.06 -0.35
CA HIS A 55 21.03 -31.44 -0.17
C HIS A 55 20.19 -31.87 -1.38
N TYR A 56 20.61 -32.97 -2.01
CA TYR A 56 19.83 -33.56 -3.09
C TYR A 56 18.81 -34.53 -2.53
N TYR A 57 17.62 -34.58 -3.16
CA TYR A 57 16.63 -35.58 -2.78
C TYR A 57 17.17 -37.00 -2.96
N GLU A 58 16.72 -37.92 -2.13
CA GLU A 58 17.11 -39.34 -2.20
C GLU A 58 16.92 -39.90 -3.60
N ASN A 59 17.79 -40.81 -4.03
CA ASN A 59 17.79 -41.43 -5.35
C ASN A 59 18.10 -40.51 -6.55
N THR A 60 18.55 -39.27 -6.35
CA THR A 60 19.00 -38.41 -7.44
C THR A 60 20.44 -38.78 -7.89
N THR A 61 20.52 -39.36 -9.07
CA THR A 61 21.80 -39.59 -9.77
C THR A 61 22.23 -38.37 -10.56
N GLU A 62 23.50 -38.26 -10.96
CA GLU A 62 23.96 -37.18 -11.84
C GLU A 62 23.16 -37.11 -13.14
N LYS A 63 22.78 -38.29 -13.70
CA LYS A 63 21.92 -38.36 -14.90
C LYS A 63 20.55 -37.74 -14.65
N ILE A 64 19.89 -38.05 -13.52
CA ILE A 64 18.58 -37.47 -13.16
C ILE A 64 18.72 -35.96 -12.98
N ARG A 65 19.81 -35.48 -12.37
CA ARG A 65 20.07 -34.03 -12.21
C ARG A 65 20.24 -33.32 -13.55
N ALA A 66 20.92 -33.95 -14.51
CA ALA A 66 21.09 -33.42 -15.87
C ALA A 66 19.79 -33.43 -16.67
N ASP A 67 19.04 -34.53 -16.58
CA ASP A 67 17.79 -34.76 -17.35
C ASP A 67 16.62 -33.90 -16.80
N TYR A 68 16.64 -33.51 -15.52
CA TYR A 68 15.57 -32.70 -14.88
C TYR A 68 15.78 -31.20 -15.12
N ALA A 69 15.71 -30.79 -16.38
CA ALA A 69 15.92 -29.39 -16.76
C ALA A 69 14.82 -28.43 -16.22
N GLY A 70 13.61 -28.93 -15.96
CA GLY A 70 12.45 -28.16 -15.53
C GLY A 70 12.16 -28.15 -14.01
N GLY A 71 12.68 -29.12 -13.24
CA GLY A 71 12.41 -29.29 -11.81
C GLY A 71 13.61 -28.95 -10.91
N VAL A 72 13.33 -28.62 -9.65
CA VAL A 72 14.35 -28.52 -8.59
C VAL A 72 14.44 -29.85 -7.87
N ILE A 73 15.61 -30.47 -7.88
CA ILE A 73 15.89 -31.78 -7.26
C ILE A 73 16.80 -31.65 -6.03
N TRP A 74 16.98 -30.47 -5.53
CA TRP A 74 17.79 -30.11 -4.36
C TRP A 74 17.07 -29.10 -3.47
N GLN A 75 17.51 -29.01 -2.25
CA GLN A 75 17.12 -27.98 -1.29
C GLN A 75 18.38 -27.39 -0.63
N LYS A 76 18.28 -26.14 -0.19
CA LYS A 76 19.28 -25.47 0.65
C LYS A 76 18.64 -25.14 1.98
N PRO A 77 18.88 -25.95 3.03
CA PRO A 77 18.26 -25.74 4.32
C PRO A 77 18.80 -24.50 5.04
N ILE A 78 17.91 -23.80 5.73
CA ILE A 78 18.26 -22.72 6.67
C ILE A 78 17.77 -23.16 8.04
N THR A 79 18.65 -23.10 9.03
CA THR A 79 18.32 -23.35 10.44
C THR A 79 18.26 -22.02 11.17
N SER A 80 17.14 -21.74 11.81
CA SER A 80 16.98 -20.55 12.65
C SER A 80 17.37 -20.81 14.10
N ASN A 81 17.64 -19.73 14.86
CA ASN A 81 17.95 -19.79 16.28
C ASN A 81 16.69 -19.67 17.17
N TYR A 82 15.53 -20.08 16.64
CA TYR A 82 14.28 -20.13 17.38
C TYR A 82 14.32 -21.24 18.45
N PRO A 83 13.80 -21.03 19.68
CA PRO A 83 13.16 -19.81 20.19
C PRO A 83 14.12 -18.81 20.86
N ASN A 84 15.44 -19.08 20.94
CA ASN A 84 16.38 -18.25 21.71
C ASN A 84 16.46 -16.81 21.15
N GLU A 85 16.64 -16.66 19.84
CA GLU A 85 16.65 -15.37 19.13
C GLU A 85 15.54 -15.36 18.09
N GLY A 86 14.32 -15.31 18.57
CA GLY A 86 13.12 -15.29 17.75
C GLY A 86 11.87 -15.62 18.57
N PHE A 87 10.72 -15.34 18.00
CA PHE A 87 9.40 -15.67 18.60
C PHE A 87 8.33 -15.78 17.51
N SER A 88 7.19 -16.31 17.89
CA SER A 88 5.99 -16.33 17.06
C SER A 88 4.85 -15.57 17.76
N ILE A 89 4.02 -14.90 16.94
CA ILE A 89 2.84 -14.18 17.45
C ILE A 89 1.73 -15.19 17.71
N PRO A 90 1.10 -15.20 18.92
CA PRO A 90 0.14 -16.21 19.32
C PRO A 90 -1.26 -15.97 18.71
N TYR A 91 -1.38 -15.81 17.40
CA TYR A 91 -2.65 -15.55 16.72
C TYR A 91 -3.72 -16.60 17.06
N ALA A 92 -3.33 -17.88 17.12
CA ALA A 92 -4.25 -18.97 17.42
C ALA A 92 -4.98 -18.82 18.77
N LYS A 93 -4.34 -18.21 19.78
CA LYS A 93 -4.93 -17.93 21.10
C LYS A 93 -6.03 -16.87 21.04
N TYR A 94 -6.03 -16.03 20.02
CA TYR A 94 -6.88 -14.85 19.91
C TYR A 94 -7.85 -14.89 18.71
N MET A 95 -7.99 -16.03 18.02
CA MET A 95 -8.86 -16.17 16.84
C MET A 95 -10.32 -15.76 17.09
N GLU A 96 -10.84 -16.00 18.31
CA GLU A 96 -12.22 -15.64 18.69
C GLU A 96 -12.34 -14.21 19.26
N LYS A 97 -11.22 -13.47 19.39
CA LYS A 97 -11.16 -12.11 19.96
C LYS A 97 -10.71 -11.12 18.87
N GLU A 98 -11.61 -10.80 17.96
CA GLU A 98 -11.32 -9.98 16.77
C GLU A 98 -10.63 -8.66 17.10
N GLU A 99 -11.05 -7.97 18.18
CA GLU A 99 -10.44 -6.71 18.59
C GLU A 99 -8.95 -6.88 18.97
N VAL A 100 -8.61 -7.91 19.74
CA VAL A 100 -7.22 -8.22 20.10
C VAL A 100 -6.45 -8.67 18.88
N LEU A 101 -7.05 -9.56 18.08
CA LEU A 101 -6.45 -10.10 16.86
C LEU A 101 -6.00 -8.97 15.91
N ASN A 102 -6.87 -7.98 15.68
CA ASN A 102 -6.56 -6.82 14.84
C ASN A 102 -5.45 -5.93 15.42
N ARG A 103 -5.36 -5.82 16.76
CA ARG A 103 -4.31 -5.04 17.43
C ARG A 103 -2.93 -5.68 17.38
N ILE A 104 -2.86 -7.02 17.34
CA ILE A 104 -1.59 -7.77 17.29
C ILE A 104 -1.17 -8.14 15.86
N ALA A 105 -1.98 -7.82 14.85
CA ALA A 105 -1.70 -8.14 13.46
C ALA A 105 -0.51 -7.35 12.92
N VAL A 106 0.49 -8.06 12.38
CA VAL A 106 1.63 -7.46 11.68
C VAL A 106 1.45 -7.67 10.19
N LYS A 107 1.09 -6.58 9.49
CA LYS A 107 0.79 -6.59 8.05
C LYS A 107 1.84 -5.74 7.33
N PRO A 108 2.72 -6.35 6.51
CA PRO A 108 3.70 -5.59 5.75
C PRO A 108 2.99 -4.68 4.74
N GLN A 109 3.42 -3.42 4.67
CA GLN A 109 2.88 -2.45 3.71
C GLN A 109 3.40 -2.73 2.30
N HIS A 110 4.67 -3.07 2.18
CA HIS A 110 5.29 -3.47 0.92
C HIS A 110 5.11 -4.98 0.71
N ARG A 111 4.24 -5.37 -0.21
CA ARG A 111 3.82 -6.78 -0.42
C ARG A 111 4.77 -7.60 -1.27
N SER A 112 5.57 -6.95 -2.12
CA SER A 112 6.44 -7.64 -3.09
C SER A 112 7.40 -8.69 -2.47
N PRO A 113 8.03 -8.44 -1.30
CA PRO A 113 8.89 -9.44 -0.64
C PRO A 113 8.15 -10.70 -0.19
N PHE A 114 6.84 -10.63 0.03
CA PHE A 114 6.03 -11.70 0.63
C PHE A 114 5.21 -12.49 -0.40
N LYS A 115 5.61 -12.46 -1.68
CA LYS A 115 5.09 -13.38 -2.70
C LYS A 115 5.70 -14.77 -2.52
N TYR A 116 5.09 -15.76 -3.18
CA TYR A 116 5.50 -17.15 -3.08
C TYR A 116 7.02 -17.34 -3.25
N GLY A 117 7.66 -17.89 -2.23
CA GLY A 117 9.11 -18.15 -2.17
C GLY A 117 9.86 -17.23 -1.20
N SER A 118 11.18 -17.45 -1.07
CA SER A 118 12.07 -16.60 -0.28
C SER A 118 12.48 -15.37 -1.09
N ARG A 119 12.41 -14.19 -0.47
CA ARG A 119 12.88 -12.94 -1.04
C ARG A 119 13.62 -12.12 0.00
N GLU A 120 14.49 -11.26 -0.48
CA GLU A 120 15.18 -10.29 0.35
C GLU A 120 14.18 -9.22 0.82
N VAL A 121 14.31 -8.82 2.07
CA VAL A 121 13.59 -7.71 2.69
C VAL A 121 14.63 -6.61 2.92
N SER A 122 14.36 -5.41 2.44
CA SER A 122 15.27 -4.27 2.63
C SER A 122 15.36 -3.87 4.11
N ASN A 123 16.42 -3.13 4.48
CA ASN A 123 16.57 -2.68 5.85
C ASN A 123 15.41 -1.75 6.28
N ASP A 124 14.91 -0.89 5.40
CA ASP A 124 13.77 -0.02 5.70
C ASP A 124 12.48 -0.82 5.91
N ASP A 125 12.22 -1.85 5.07
CA ASP A 125 11.09 -2.75 5.24
C ASP A 125 11.21 -3.57 6.53
N ALA A 126 12.41 -4.04 6.86
CA ALA A 126 12.68 -4.78 8.09
C ALA A 126 12.49 -3.91 9.34
N ILE A 127 12.94 -2.65 9.32
CA ILE A 127 12.73 -1.68 10.41
C ILE A 127 11.23 -1.46 10.64
N GLU A 128 10.44 -1.30 9.58
CA GLU A 128 9.00 -1.11 9.70
C GLU A 128 8.30 -2.35 10.29
N ILE A 129 8.65 -3.55 9.82
CA ILE A 129 8.12 -4.81 10.38
C ILE A 129 8.50 -4.95 11.86
N MET A 130 9.73 -4.63 12.23
CA MET A 130 10.19 -4.69 13.63
C MET A 130 9.46 -3.68 14.51
N ASN A 131 9.14 -2.48 14.01
CA ASN A 131 8.32 -1.50 14.73
C ASN A 131 6.88 -2.00 14.94
N GLN A 132 6.28 -2.66 13.94
CA GLN A 132 4.96 -3.30 14.10
C GLN A 132 5.02 -4.45 15.11
N LEU A 133 6.07 -5.28 15.08
CA LEU A 133 6.29 -6.35 16.07
C LEU A 133 6.48 -5.79 17.49
N LEU A 134 7.17 -4.67 17.63
CA LEU A 134 7.31 -3.98 18.92
C LEU A 134 5.93 -3.55 19.46
N ASN A 135 5.08 -2.98 18.60
CA ASN A 135 3.70 -2.65 18.95
C ASN A 135 2.89 -3.90 19.36
N THR A 136 3.03 -4.99 18.62
CA THR A 136 2.36 -6.27 18.95
C THR A 136 2.79 -6.76 20.33
N VAL A 137 4.08 -6.73 20.63
CA VAL A 137 4.62 -7.13 21.95
C VAL A 137 4.06 -6.23 23.05
N ASP A 138 3.98 -4.90 22.83
CA ASP A 138 3.39 -3.98 23.81
C ASP A 138 1.91 -4.31 24.10
N VAL A 139 1.14 -4.63 23.06
CA VAL A 139 -0.26 -5.07 23.23
C VAL A 139 -0.35 -6.40 24.01
N LEU A 140 0.53 -7.36 23.72
CA LEU A 140 0.57 -8.64 24.41
C LEU A 140 0.92 -8.49 25.90
N ILE A 141 1.84 -7.59 26.24
CA ILE A 141 2.15 -7.21 27.62
C ILE A 141 0.92 -6.56 28.29
N GLU A 142 0.27 -5.60 27.63
CA GLU A 142 -0.91 -4.89 28.13
C GLU A 142 -2.06 -5.86 28.51
N ILE A 143 -2.32 -6.85 27.65
CA ILE A 143 -3.40 -7.83 27.89
C ILE A 143 -2.98 -8.99 28.80
N GLY A 144 -1.74 -8.99 29.28
CA GLY A 144 -1.22 -10.03 30.19
C GLY A 144 -1.04 -11.40 29.51
N ASP A 145 -0.61 -11.42 28.25
CA ASP A 145 -0.29 -12.69 27.57
C ASP A 145 0.95 -13.34 28.21
N ASP A 146 0.86 -14.63 28.45
CA ASP A 146 1.85 -15.46 29.14
C ASP A 146 2.52 -16.53 28.25
N THR A 147 2.31 -16.48 26.95
CA THR A 147 2.85 -17.47 26.01
C THR A 147 4.37 -17.36 25.84
N GLU A 148 4.93 -16.19 26.08
CA GLU A 148 6.35 -15.89 25.99
C GLU A 148 6.77 -14.89 27.09
N ASN A 149 8.08 -14.70 27.29
CA ASN A 149 8.60 -13.59 28.08
C ASN A 149 8.67 -12.33 27.20
N TRP A 150 7.54 -11.62 27.09
CA TRP A 150 7.40 -10.47 26.19
C TRP A 150 8.36 -9.31 26.54
N ASP A 151 8.73 -9.13 27.80
CA ASP A 151 9.71 -8.11 28.20
C ASP A 151 11.12 -8.41 27.65
N GLU A 152 11.52 -9.68 27.63
CA GLU A 152 12.77 -10.10 26.99
C GLU A 152 12.69 -9.95 25.46
N ARG A 153 11.56 -10.33 24.85
CA ARG A 153 11.34 -10.14 23.41
C ARG A 153 11.40 -8.68 23.01
N LYS A 154 10.80 -7.78 23.81
CA LYS A 154 10.89 -6.34 23.60
C LYS A 154 12.34 -5.83 23.62
N LYS A 155 13.15 -6.26 24.57
CA LYS A 155 14.58 -5.89 24.65
C LYS A 155 15.34 -6.40 23.42
N TRP A 156 15.07 -7.63 23.00
CA TRP A 156 15.71 -8.22 21.82
C TRP A 156 15.31 -7.48 20.54
N ILE A 157 14.03 -7.15 20.33
CA ILE A 157 13.55 -6.34 19.19
C ILE A 157 14.30 -5.00 19.12
N ASN A 158 14.42 -4.29 20.25
CA ASN A 158 15.13 -3.01 20.29
C ASN A 158 16.63 -3.17 19.93
N SER A 159 17.28 -4.26 20.36
CA SER A 159 18.66 -4.56 19.95
C SER A 159 18.77 -4.77 18.44
N VAL A 160 17.84 -5.54 17.86
CA VAL A 160 17.79 -5.80 16.42
C VAL A 160 17.49 -4.53 15.63
N LEU A 161 16.59 -3.66 16.12
CA LEU A 161 16.33 -2.36 15.49
C LEU A 161 17.60 -1.51 15.41
N ASN A 162 18.42 -1.47 16.47
CA ASN A 162 19.70 -0.77 16.43
C ASN A 162 20.67 -1.34 15.39
N GLU A 163 20.72 -2.66 15.25
CA GLU A 163 21.52 -3.32 14.21
C GLU A 163 21.02 -2.96 12.80
N LEU A 164 19.71 -2.97 12.58
CA LEU A 164 19.09 -2.63 11.29
C LEU A 164 19.33 -1.16 10.92
N TRP A 165 19.24 -0.23 11.87
CA TRP A 165 19.56 1.18 11.60
C TRP A 165 21.02 1.34 11.18
N LYS A 166 21.96 0.65 11.82
CA LYS A 166 23.37 0.66 11.41
C LYS A 166 23.57 0.06 10.03
N ALA A 167 22.92 -1.08 9.74
CA ALA A 167 23.02 -1.74 8.45
C ALA A 167 22.38 -0.92 7.31
N ARG A 168 21.32 -0.15 7.61
CA ARG A 168 20.69 0.75 6.63
C ARG A 168 21.66 1.81 6.14
N GLY A 169 22.39 2.41 7.03
CA GLY A 169 23.27 3.53 6.73
C GLY A 169 22.52 4.80 6.28
N PRO A 170 23.26 5.88 5.99
CA PRO A 170 22.67 7.17 5.62
C PRO A 170 22.14 7.23 4.17
N TYR A 171 22.64 6.39 3.27
CA TYR A 171 22.40 6.47 1.83
C TYR A 171 22.05 5.13 1.18
N PRO A 172 20.95 4.45 1.59
CA PRO A 172 20.59 3.12 1.07
C PRO A 172 20.28 3.13 -0.43
N GLY A 173 19.86 4.27 -0.99
CA GLY A 173 19.54 4.41 -2.41
C GLY A 173 20.69 4.88 -3.29
N PHE A 174 21.92 5.05 -2.78
CA PHE A 174 23.01 5.63 -3.57
C PHE A 174 23.40 4.75 -4.76
N ALA A 175 23.38 3.42 -4.61
CA ALA A 175 23.61 2.49 -5.74
C ALA A 175 22.61 2.72 -6.89
N SER A 176 21.34 2.93 -6.56
CA SER A 176 20.26 3.24 -7.51
C SER A 176 20.45 4.62 -8.16
N ALA A 177 20.93 5.59 -7.39
CA ALA A 177 21.25 6.93 -7.92
C ALA A 177 22.42 6.88 -8.91
N MET A 178 23.47 6.11 -8.60
CA MET A 178 24.62 5.92 -9.54
C MET A 178 24.16 5.36 -10.89
N VAL A 179 23.23 4.42 -10.93
CA VAL A 179 22.64 3.91 -12.18
C VAL A 179 22.01 5.06 -12.97
N ASN A 180 21.28 5.97 -12.32
CA ASN A 180 20.66 7.12 -12.98
C ASN A 180 21.66 8.24 -13.36
N MET A 181 22.87 8.20 -12.81
CA MET A 181 23.98 9.07 -13.19
C MET A 181 24.84 8.48 -14.33
N GLY A 182 24.57 7.22 -14.76
CA GLY A 182 25.38 6.51 -15.76
C GLY A 182 26.66 5.90 -15.20
N LEU A 183 26.67 5.57 -13.91
CA LEU A 183 27.82 5.02 -13.17
C LEU A 183 27.60 3.57 -12.77
N GLU A 184 26.89 2.78 -13.58
CA GLU A 184 26.57 1.37 -13.30
C GLU A 184 27.84 0.52 -13.03
N GLU A 185 28.94 0.84 -13.66
CA GLU A 185 30.21 0.13 -13.53
C GLU A 185 30.76 0.17 -12.08
N LEU A 186 30.44 1.22 -11.32
CA LEU A 186 30.87 1.42 -9.94
C LEU A 186 29.97 0.75 -8.90
N VAL A 187 28.75 0.35 -9.26
CA VAL A 187 27.74 -0.15 -8.30
C VAL A 187 28.24 -1.37 -7.54
N GLN A 188 28.84 -2.35 -8.23
CA GLN A 188 29.32 -3.57 -7.57
C GLN A 188 30.48 -3.28 -6.60
N TYR A 189 31.36 -2.36 -6.93
CA TYR A 189 32.41 -1.94 -6.02
C TYR A 189 31.83 -1.24 -4.80
N TYR A 190 30.91 -0.28 -4.99
CA TYR A 190 30.24 0.41 -3.89
C TYR A 190 29.56 -0.54 -2.91
N ILE A 191 28.82 -1.53 -3.42
CA ILE A 191 28.14 -2.55 -2.57
C ILE A 191 29.15 -3.39 -1.77
N SER A 192 30.38 -3.55 -2.26
CA SER A 192 31.43 -4.30 -1.55
C SER A 192 32.11 -3.52 -0.42
N ILE A 193 31.91 -2.20 -0.32
CA ILE A 193 32.47 -1.35 0.73
C ILE A 193 31.67 -1.60 2.01
N THR A 194 32.38 -1.99 3.07
CA THR A 194 31.77 -2.26 4.39
C THR A 194 32.08 -1.19 5.44
N ASP A 195 33.13 -0.37 5.20
CA ASP A 195 33.52 0.70 6.11
C ASP A 195 32.76 1.99 5.80
N GLU A 196 32.20 2.62 6.81
CA GLU A 196 31.38 3.83 6.69
C GLU A 196 32.18 5.04 6.18
N GLN A 197 33.45 5.18 6.61
CA GLN A 197 34.29 6.28 6.17
C GLN A 197 34.70 6.11 4.70
N ASP A 198 34.94 4.87 4.28
CA ASP A 198 35.22 4.56 2.88
C ASP A 198 33.99 4.79 1.99
N MET A 199 32.76 4.48 2.46
CA MET A 199 31.52 4.82 1.76
C MET A 199 31.34 6.34 1.60
N LYS A 200 31.63 7.10 2.66
CA LYS A 200 31.57 8.56 2.60
C LYS A 200 32.57 9.13 1.62
N ARG A 201 33.84 8.68 1.71
CA ARG A 201 34.89 9.10 0.76
C ARG A 201 34.52 8.76 -0.67
N PHE A 202 34.05 7.54 -0.92
CA PHE A 202 33.63 7.12 -2.25
C PHE A 202 32.55 8.04 -2.84
N ARG A 203 31.58 8.46 -2.03
CA ARG A 203 30.51 9.36 -2.46
C ARG A 203 31.04 10.77 -2.80
N GLU A 204 31.99 11.28 -2.01
CA GLU A 204 32.68 12.53 -2.29
C GLU A 204 33.47 12.41 -3.60
N GLU A 205 34.21 11.32 -3.82
CA GLU A 205 34.92 11.04 -5.06
C GLU A 205 34.00 10.96 -6.28
N VAL A 206 32.80 10.37 -6.15
CA VAL A 206 31.80 10.35 -7.23
C VAL A 206 31.34 11.78 -7.57
N LYS A 207 31.12 12.63 -6.57
CA LYS A 207 30.75 14.02 -6.79
C LYS A 207 31.85 14.78 -7.54
N GLU A 208 33.07 14.72 -7.04
CA GLU A 208 34.25 15.33 -7.69
C GLU A 208 34.46 14.83 -9.14
N LEU A 209 34.23 13.52 -9.37
CA LEU A 209 34.26 12.92 -10.71
C LEU A 209 33.25 13.56 -11.65
N LEU A 210 32.01 13.72 -11.22
CA LEU A 210 30.93 14.31 -12.04
C LEU A 210 31.16 15.82 -12.29
N GLU A 211 31.70 16.53 -11.31
CA GLU A 211 32.07 17.94 -11.40
C GLU A 211 33.35 18.18 -12.24
N GLY A 212 34.08 17.11 -12.55
CA GLY A 212 35.29 17.17 -13.44
C GLY A 212 36.59 17.43 -12.70
N GLU A 213 36.59 17.33 -11.37
CA GLU A 213 37.78 17.57 -10.52
C GLU A 213 38.71 16.36 -10.45
N ARG A 214 38.22 15.14 -10.81
CA ARG A 214 39.01 13.90 -10.86
C ARG A 214 38.52 12.96 -11.96
N ASP A 215 39.38 12.05 -12.44
CA ASP A 215 39.10 11.16 -13.56
C ASP A 215 38.85 9.68 -13.16
N ASP A 216 38.91 9.36 -11.87
CA ASP A 216 38.69 8.02 -11.34
C ASP A 216 37.95 8.08 -9.99
N VAL A 217 37.39 6.97 -9.54
CA VAL A 217 36.82 6.80 -8.19
C VAL A 217 37.49 5.59 -7.55
N SER A 218 38.22 5.81 -6.46
CA SER A 218 38.94 4.75 -5.74
C SER A 218 39.80 3.87 -6.67
N GLY A 219 40.42 4.47 -7.68
CA GLY A 219 41.25 3.80 -8.68
C GLY A 219 40.49 3.14 -9.83
N HIS A 220 39.16 3.24 -9.87
CA HIS A 220 38.33 2.71 -10.95
C HIS A 220 38.13 3.78 -12.03
N ILE A 221 38.53 3.46 -13.25
CA ILE A 221 38.36 4.31 -14.44
C ILE A 221 37.02 3.94 -15.08
N ILE A 222 36.23 4.97 -15.43
CA ILE A 222 34.89 4.80 -15.99
C ILE A 222 34.95 4.84 -17.50
N SER A 223 34.32 3.88 -18.15
CA SER A 223 34.14 3.88 -19.58
C SER A 223 33.27 5.09 -19.97
N ASP A 224 33.64 5.76 -21.06
CA ASP A 224 32.90 6.92 -21.56
C ASP A 224 32.70 8.09 -20.58
N LEU A 225 33.61 8.30 -19.62
CA LEU A 225 33.52 9.34 -18.57
C LEU A 225 33.11 10.72 -19.13
N ARG A 226 33.62 11.10 -20.34
CA ARG A 226 33.25 12.39 -20.98
C ARG A 226 31.75 12.46 -21.30
N LYS A 227 31.15 11.33 -21.69
CA LYS A 227 29.71 11.26 -21.96
C LYS A 227 28.93 11.37 -20.66
N VAL A 228 29.30 10.60 -19.61
CA VAL A 228 28.66 10.63 -18.29
C VAL A 228 28.65 12.05 -17.71
N ARG A 229 29.81 12.74 -17.68
CA ARG A 229 29.92 14.12 -17.21
C ARG A 229 29.01 15.06 -17.99
N ARG A 230 29.06 14.98 -19.34
CA ARG A 230 28.23 15.84 -20.18
C ARG A 230 26.73 15.63 -19.90
N GLU A 231 26.28 14.39 -19.78
CA GLU A 231 24.88 14.07 -19.51
C GLU A 231 24.46 14.52 -18.10
N TYR A 232 25.35 14.41 -17.12
CA TYR A 232 25.09 14.91 -15.77
C TYR A 232 25.02 16.44 -15.70
N MET A 233 25.98 17.14 -16.34
CA MET A 233 26.05 18.61 -16.38
C MET A 233 24.94 19.25 -17.22
N LEU A 234 24.26 18.50 -18.08
CA LEU A 234 23.09 18.97 -18.82
C LEU A 234 21.78 18.88 -18.01
N LYS A 235 21.80 18.21 -16.88
CA LYS A 235 20.64 18.13 -15.98
C LYS A 235 20.41 19.46 -15.29
N GLU A 236 19.14 19.77 -14.98
CA GLU A 236 18.79 20.92 -14.14
C GLU A 236 19.44 20.82 -12.76
N GLU A 237 19.70 21.95 -12.13
CA GLU A 237 20.34 22.00 -10.81
C GLU A 237 19.56 21.17 -9.77
N GLU A 238 18.23 21.26 -9.80
CA GLU A 238 17.35 20.51 -8.93
C GLU A 238 17.43 18.99 -9.18
N GLU A 239 17.60 18.56 -10.44
CA GLU A 239 17.78 17.15 -10.77
C GLU A 239 19.12 16.63 -10.25
N GLN A 240 20.18 17.43 -10.38
CA GLN A 240 21.49 17.10 -9.82
C GLN A 240 21.43 16.99 -8.30
N GLN A 241 20.75 17.94 -7.62
CA GLN A 241 20.58 17.93 -6.17
C GLN A 241 19.74 16.72 -5.70
N LEU A 242 18.67 16.39 -6.42
CA LEU A 242 17.88 15.18 -6.13
C LEU A 242 18.75 13.92 -6.25
N LEU A 243 19.55 13.78 -7.30
CA LEU A 243 20.39 12.60 -7.54
C LEU A 243 21.54 12.45 -6.54
N MET A 244 22.16 13.55 -6.10
CA MET A 244 23.35 13.49 -5.24
C MET A 244 23.00 13.55 -3.75
N ASP A 245 22.00 14.34 -3.34
CA ASP A 245 21.84 14.71 -1.95
C ASP A 245 20.54 14.20 -1.33
N ILE A 246 19.47 14.00 -2.11
CA ILE A 246 18.15 13.71 -1.60
C ILE A 246 17.73 12.25 -1.82
N LEU A 247 17.58 11.82 -3.09
CA LEU A 247 17.14 10.46 -3.42
C LEU A 247 18.04 9.35 -2.86
N PRO A 248 19.39 9.52 -2.77
CA PRO A 248 20.24 8.52 -2.14
C PRO A 248 19.89 8.20 -0.70
N ARG A 249 19.24 9.10 0.03
CA ARG A 249 18.79 8.86 1.42
C ARG A 249 17.64 7.87 1.54
N PHE A 250 16.94 7.59 0.44
CA PHE A 250 15.75 6.75 0.41
C PHE A 250 16.04 5.41 -0.25
N ASP A 251 15.49 4.35 0.32
CA ASP A 251 15.56 3.00 -0.24
C ASP A 251 14.61 2.88 -1.44
N LEU A 252 15.05 3.42 -2.58
CA LEU A 252 14.33 3.42 -3.84
C LEU A 252 15.11 2.66 -4.91
N SER A 253 14.40 1.95 -5.78
CA SER A 253 14.99 1.31 -6.94
C SER A 253 15.41 2.32 -8.00
N ALA A 254 16.38 1.95 -8.85
CA ALA A 254 16.79 2.79 -9.97
C ALA A 254 15.62 3.11 -10.93
N LYS A 255 14.67 2.18 -11.09
CA LYS A 255 13.45 2.38 -11.88
C LYS A 255 12.55 3.47 -11.28
N GLN A 256 12.32 3.43 -9.95
CA GLN A 256 11.54 4.45 -9.24
C GLN A 256 12.20 5.82 -9.33
N MET A 257 13.51 5.91 -9.07
CA MET A 257 14.24 7.18 -9.21
C MET A 257 14.15 7.75 -10.63
N LYS A 258 14.30 6.89 -11.64
CA LYS A 258 14.14 7.30 -13.05
C LYS A 258 12.73 7.83 -13.35
N ALA A 259 11.69 7.19 -12.80
CA ALA A 259 10.31 7.64 -13.00
C ALA A 259 10.07 9.01 -12.32
N ILE A 260 10.57 9.20 -11.10
CA ILE A 260 10.48 10.47 -10.34
C ILE A 260 11.14 11.62 -11.10
N LEU A 261 12.32 11.39 -11.66
CA LEU A 261 13.12 12.41 -12.38
C LEU A 261 12.64 12.66 -13.81
N SER A 262 11.80 11.77 -14.37
CA SER A 262 11.34 11.87 -15.76
C SER A 262 10.49 13.12 -16.00
N GLU A 263 10.57 13.68 -17.20
CA GLU A 263 9.58 14.67 -17.67
C GLU A 263 8.15 14.12 -17.69
N LYS A 264 8.01 12.79 -17.83
CA LYS A 264 6.74 12.06 -17.78
C LYS A 264 6.41 11.53 -16.37
N ARG A 265 6.85 12.21 -15.32
CA ARG A 265 6.55 11.80 -13.93
C ARG A 265 5.05 11.76 -13.60
N SER A 266 4.25 12.43 -14.41
CA SER A 266 2.78 12.31 -14.35
C SER A 266 2.28 10.88 -14.63
N ASP A 267 3.05 10.05 -15.36
CA ASP A 267 2.68 8.64 -15.59
C ASP A 267 2.69 7.81 -14.28
N VAL A 268 3.41 8.29 -13.27
CA VAL A 268 3.40 7.76 -11.90
C VAL A 268 2.72 8.73 -10.91
N SER A 269 1.81 9.55 -11.41
CA SER A 269 0.96 10.51 -10.67
C SER A 269 1.69 11.65 -9.97
N ILE A 270 2.99 11.84 -10.19
CA ILE A 270 3.71 13.00 -9.66
C ILE A 270 3.44 14.21 -10.53
N THR A 271 2.76 15.20 -9.96
CA THR A 271 2.45 16.50 -10.59
C THR A 271 3.40 17.61 -10.16
N ALA A 272 4.13 17.39 -9.06
CA ALA A 272 5.09 18.35 -8.54
C ALA A 272 6.31 18.51 -9.47
N SER A 273 6.87 19.72 -9.48
CA SER A 273 8.15 20.03 -10.12
C SER A 273 9.33 19.44 -9.35
N LEU A 274 10.50 19.37 -9.99
CA LEU A 274 11.75 18.96 -9.30
C LEU A 274 12.08 19.90 -8.15
N ALA A 275 11.89 21.21 -8.31
CA ALA A 275 12.12 22.22 -7.27
C ALA A 275 11.23 21.98 -6.03
N GLU A 276 9.94 21.68 -6.22
CA GLU A 276 9.04 21.36 -5.11
C GLU A 276 9.47 20.07 -4.38
N MET A 277 9.98 19.07 -5.10
CA MET A 277 10.48 17.84 -4.48
C MET A 277 11.83 18.05 -3.77
N VAL A 278 12.67 18.98 -4.23
CA VAL A 278 13.88 19.41 -3.50
C VAL A 278 13.50 20.12 -2.20
N GLU A 279 12.52 21.03 -2.27
CA GLU A 279 12.02 21.75 -1.10
C GLU A 279 11.32 20.82 -0.09
N ASN A 280 10.52 19.88 -0.60
CA ASN A 280 9.79 18.92 0.25
C ASN A 280 9.76 17.50 -0.35
N PRO A 281 10.74 16.66 -0.04
CA PRO A 281 10.78 15.28 -0.55
C PRO A 281 9.64 14.37 -0.11
N TYR A 282 8.86 14.70 0.93
CA TYR A 282 7.65 13.93 1.29
C TYR A 282 6.61 13.89 0.17
N ILE A 283 6.63 14.86 -0.75
CA ILE A 283 5.78 14.87 -1.95
C ILE A 283 5.94 13.58 -2.77
N ILE A 284 7.14 13.00 -2.79
CA ILE A 284 7.40 11.73 -3.49
C ILE A 284 6.48 10.63 -2.96
N PHE A 285 6.39 10.46 -1.63
CA PHE A 285 5.45 9.52 -1.03
C PHE A 285 3.98 9.92 -1.26
N GLU A 286 3.68 11.21 -1.12
CA GLU A 286 2.30 11.72 -1.19
C GLU A 286 1.67 11.54 -2.58
N GLN A 287 2.46 11.56 -3.65
CA GLN A 287 1.97 11.57 -5.02
C GLN A 287 2.32 10.31 -5.82
N TYR A 288 3.38 9.58 -5.46
CA TYR A 288 3.82 8.44 -6.26
C TYR A 288 2.79 7.30 -6.24
N ILE A 289 2.21 7.03 -7.39
CA ILE A 289 1.42 5.83 -7.66
C ILE A 289 2.16 5.09 -8.78
N GLY A 290 2.76 3.94 -8.44
CA GLY A 290 3.54 3.17 -9.38
C GLY A 290 2.72 2.56 -10.52
N MET A 291 3.42 1.92 -11.46
CA MET A 291 2.80 1.31 -12.64
C MET A 291 1.98 0.06 -12.32
N ASP A 292 2.19 -0.54 -11.15
CA ASP A 292 1.47 -1.71 -10.66
C ASP A 292 1.35 -1.67 -9.12
N SER A 293 0.56 -2.57 -8.56
CA SER A 293 0.27 -2.63 -7.11
C SER A 293 1.50 -2.92 -6.23
N ASP A 294 2.57 -3.43 -6.83
CA ASP A 294 3.81 -3.75 -6.12
C ASP A 294 4.82 -2.59 -6.18
N ASP A 295 4.61 -1.65 -7.10
CA ASP A 295 5.48 -0.49 -7.30
C ASP A 295 4.98 0.68 -6.43
N THR A 296 5.23 0.60 -5.13
CA THR A 296 4.83 1.61 -4.14
C THR A 296 6.04 2.18 -3.42
N ILE A 297 5.91 3.43 -2.96
CA ILE A 297 6.90 4.09 -2.09
C ILE A 297 6.20 4.38 -0.76
N PRO A 298 6.36 3.52 0.27
CA PRO A 298 5.73 3.73 1.56
C PRO A 298 6.31 4.94 2.31
N PHE A 299 5.50 5.55 3.19
CA PHE A 299 5.87 6.69 4.02
C PHE A 299 7.22 6.49 4.75
N TYR A 300 7.42 5.34 5.39
CA TYR A 300 8.62 5.09 6.19
C TYR A 300 9.92 5.12 5.39
N LYS A 301 9.91 4.74 4.10
CA LYS A 301 11.11 4.80 3.24
C LYS A 301 11.59 6.24 3.04
N ILE A 302 10.67 7.17 2.94
CA ILE A 302 10.99 8.61 2.86
C ILE A 302 11.34 9.15 4.25
N ASP A 303 10.50 8.92 5.26
CA ASP A 303 10.69 9.46 6.61
C ASP A 303 12.01 9.01 7.26
N ASN A 304 12.48 7.79 6.96
CA ASN A 304 13.75 7.28 7.47
C ASN A 304 14.97 8.02 6.89
N GLY A 305 14.86 8.57 5.70
CA GLY A 305 15.90 9.39 5.08
C GLY A 305 15.79 10.89 5.36
N MET A 306 14.58 11.38 5.70
CA MET A 306 14.34 12.78 6.01
C MET A 306 14.95 13.18 7.35
N ILE A 307 14.76 12.32 8.36
CA ILE A 307 15.26 12.50 9.73
C ILE A 307 16.23 11.36 10.02
N ALA A 308 17.52 11.66 9.86
CA ALA A 308 18.58 10.68 9.92
C ALA A 308 18.98 10.34 11.36
N SER A 309 19.56 9.16 11.57
CA SER A 309 20.22 8.86 12.85
C SER A 309 21.38 9.84 13.09
N PRO A 310 21.49 10.43 14.28
CA PRO A 310 22.63 11.29 14.63
C PRO A 310 24.00 10.60 14.46
N GLU A 311 24.03 9.27 14.56
CA GLU A 311 25.24 8.48 14.37
C GLU A 311 25.82 8.60 12.96
N TYR A 312 24.98 8.94 11.96
CA TYR A 312 25.44 9.11 10.56
C TYR A 312 26.18 10.43 10.32
N GLY A 313 26.08 11.41 11.22
CA GLY A 313 26.75 12.69 11.07
C GLY A 313 26.32 13.50 9.83
N ILE A 314 25.10 13.27 9.33
CA ILE A 314 24.49 14.03 8.25
C ILE A 314 23.37 14.93 8.79
N ALA A 315 23.13 16.07 8.12
CA ALA A 315 22.06 16.95 8.51
C ALA A 315 20.68 16.38 8.14
N ASP A 316 19.70 16.59 9.00
CA ASP A 316 18.30 16.35 8.67
C ASP A 316 17.83 17.31 7.59
N ILE A 317 16.88 16.87 6.75
CA ILE A 317 16.22 17.74 5.77
C ILE A 317 15.17 18.60 6.51
N PHE A 318 14.44 17.98 7.45
CA PHE A 318 13.45 18.65 8.30
C PHE A 318 13.64 18.29 9.76
N ASP A 319 13.22 19.19 10.66
CA ASP A 319 13.09 18.87 12.07
C ASP A 319 12.01 17.80 12.30
N ALA A 320 12.15 17.02 13.38
CA ALA A 320 11.21 15.96 13.74
C ALA A 320 9.75 16.45 13.90
N GLY A 321 9.55 17.74 14.19
CA GLY A 321 8.25 18.40 14.34
C GLY A 321 7.77 19.19 13.13
N ALA A 322 8.42 19.07 11.97
CA ALA A 322 8.06 19.82 10.77
C ALA A 322 6.60 19.58 10.33
N THR A 323 5.95 20.61 9.80
CA THR A 323 4.56 20.54 9.34
C THR A 323 4.42 19.69 8.09
N GLU A 324 5.42 19.67 7.21
CA GLU A 324 5.50 18.79 6.04
C GLU A 324 5.46 17.31 6.45
N ARG A 325 6.16 16.96 7.54
CA ARG A 325 6.12 15.62 8.12
C ARG A 325 4.74 15.28 8.68
N LEU A 326 4.10 16.22 9.41
CA LEU A 326 2.74 16.05 9.90
C LEU A 326 1.77 15.81 8.73
N ARG A 327 1.90 16.58 7.65
CA ARG A 327 1.11 16.41 6.43
C ARG A 327 1.27 15.01 5.85
N ALA A 328 2.50 14.56 5.68
CA ALA A 328 2.79 13.21 5.16
C ALA A 328 2.23 12.11 6.07
N PHE A 329 2.34 12.24 7.39
CA PHE A 329 1.68 11.33 8.34
C PHE A 329 0.15 11.30 8.16
N CYS A 330 -0.48 12.45 7.98
CA CYS A 330 -1.92 12.52 7.77
C CYS A 330 -2.33 11.84 6.46
N VAL A 331 -1.54 12.02 5.39
CA VAL A 331 -1.76 11.32 4.11
C VAL A 331 -1.64 9.81 4.30
N ASP A 332 -0.62 9.31 5.02
CA ASP A 332 -0.44 7.88 5.30
C ASP A 332 -1.61 7.32 6.14
N GLU A 333 -2.04 8.02 7.19
CA GLU A 333 -3.17 7.57 8.01
C GLU A 333 -4.49 7.56 7.22
N LEU A 334 -4.76 8.58 6.41
CA LEU A 334 -5.97 8.65 5.59
C LEU A 334 -6.00 7.57 4.51
N ASN A 335 -4.87 7.25 3.89
CA ASN A 335 -4.76 6.14 2.92
C ASN A 335 -5.04 4.76 3.54
N ARG A 336 -4.90 4.61 4.86
CA ARG A 336 -5.21 3.37 5.59
C ARG A 336 -6.70 3.23 5.93
N ILE A 337 -7.48 4.32 5.82
CA ILE A 337 -8.92 4.30 6.12
C ILE A 337 -9.67 3.73 4.92
N ALA A 338 -9.96 2.42 4.93
CA ALA A 338 -10.59 1.74 3.80
C ALA A 338 -12.10 2.05 3.63
N ALA A 339 -12.79 2.46 4.70
CA ALA A 339 -14.25 2.57 4.71
C ALA A 339 -14.80 4.00 4.66
N HIS A 340 -13.94 5.01 4.76
CA HIS A 340 -14.34 6.42 4.85
C HIS A 340 -13.41 7.30 4.04
N SER A 341 -13.95 8.36 3.44
CA SER A 341 -13.20 9.37 2.70
C SER A 341 -12.48 10.37 3.61
N PHE A 342 -12.81 10.40 4.89
CA PHE A 342 -12.26 11.35 5.86
C PHE A 342 -12.16 10.76 7.26
N GLY A 343 -11.39 11.41 8.12
CA GLY A 343 -11.26 11.06 9.53
C GLY A 343 -11.29 12.27 10.45
N LYS A 344 -11.64 12.06 11.74
CA LYS A 344 -11.52 13.09 12.76
C LYS A 344 -10.04 13.39 13.02
N ALA A 345 -9.66 14.66 12.96
CA ALA A 345 -8.28 15.11 13.18
C ALA A 345 -7.70 14.61 14.53
N GLU A 346 -8.53 14.58 15.58
CA GLU A 346 -8.12 14.08 16.89
C GLU A 346 -7.76 12.58 16.86
N THR A 347 -8.55 11.77 16.15
CA THR A 347 -8.30 10.32 16.02
C THR A 347 -7.04 10.06 15.22
N ILE A 348 -6.88 10.76 14.08
CA ILE A 348 -5.68 10.67 13.23
C ILE A 348 -4.44 11.10 14.02
N LEU A 349 -4.52 12.22 14.73
CA LEU A 349 -3.43 12.74 15.54
C LEU A 349 -3.02 11.79 16.66
N LYS A 350 -3.99 11.14 17.31
CA LYS A 350 -3.73 10.10 18.32
C LYS A 350 -2.97 8.93 17.73
N SER A 351 -3.35 8.47 16.53
CA SER A 351 -2.63 7.41 15.80
C SER A 351 -1.20 7.83 15.46
N ILE A 352 -1.03 9.03 14.91
CA ILE A 352 0.29 9.58 14.56
C ILE A 352 1.21 9.65 15.79
N ASN A 353 0.74 10.25 16.89
CA ASN A 353 1.54 10.37 18.11
C ASN A 353 1.90 9.00 18.69
N HIS A 354 0.98 8.04 18.64
CA HIS A 354 1.24 6.68 19.08
C HIS A 354 2.34 5.99 18.25
N ARG A 355 2.40 6.26 16.94
CA ARG A 355 3.49 5.78 16.08
C ARG A 355 4.81 6.49 16.42
N LEU A 356 4.77 7.81 16.60
CA LEU A 356 5.94 8.62 16.93
C LEU A 356 6.58 8.25 18.26
N ASP A 357 5.78 7.91 19.28
CA ASP A 357 6.25 7.48 20.60
C ASP A 357 7.10 6.19 20.56
N ARG A 358 6.92 5.37 19.51
CA ARG A 358 7.65 4.12 19.29
C ARG A 358 8.88 4.26 18.39
N MET A 359 9.04 5.40 17.77
CA MET A 359 10.22 5.68 16.93
C MET A 359 11.45 5.90 17.80
N PRO A 360 12.66 5.77 17.23
CA PRO A 360 13.90 6.18 17.90
C PRO A 360 13.83 7.61 18.43
N ASP A 361 14.53 7.91 19.53
CA ASP A 361 14.44 9.19 20.24
C ASP A 361 14.61 10.41 19.32
N TRP A 362 15.53 10.34 18.34
CA TRP A 362 15.79 11.42 17.40
C TRP A 362 14.64 11.68 16.40
N LYS A 363 13.73 10.73 16.25
CA LYS A 363 12.54 10.88 15.38
C LYS A 363 11.27 11.22 16.16
N ARG A 364 11.30 11.18 17.49
CA ARG A 364 10.11 11.43 18.32
C ARG A 364 9.70 12.88 18.31
N TYR A 365 8.41 13.08 18.23
CA TYR A 365 7.76 14.37 18.39
C TYR A 365 6.31 14.16 18.80
N THR A 366 5.69 15.15 19.45
CA THR A 366 4.27 15.10 19.82
C THR A 366 3.54 16.27 19.19
N TYR A 367 2.75 15.98 18.17
CA TYR A 367 1.89 16.98 17.54
C TYR A 367 0.63 17.24 18.37
N LYS A 368 0.08 18.46 18.23
CA LYS A 368 -1.15 18.91 18.92
C LYS A 368 -2.17 19.38 17.89
N LEU A 369 -3.46 19.35 18.24
CA LEU A 369 -4.53 19.82 17.34
C LEU A 369 -4.30 21.25 16.81
N LYS A 370 -3.65 22.12 17.59
CA LYS A 370 -3.30 23.46 17.13
C LYS A 370 -2.40 23.47 15.89
N ASN A 371 -1.59 22.43 15.67
CA ASN A 371 -0.71 22.36 14.50
C ASN A 371 -1.52 22.35 13.19
N PHE A 372 -2.75 21.84 13.19
CA PHE A 372 -3.65 21.90 12.03
C PHE A 372 -4.16 23.32 11.72
N LYS A 373 -3.96 24.28 12.61
CA LYS A 373 -4.44 25.67 12.45
C LYS A 373 -3.32 26.68 12.17
N ILE A 374 -2.06 26.30 12.42
CA ILE A 374 -0.91 27.23 12.32
C ILE A 374 -0.42 27.32 10.87
N ASP A 375 -0.02 26.21 10.28
CA ASP A 375 0.64 26.18 8.97
C ASP A 375 -0.30 25.60 7.88
N ARG A 376 -1.48 26.22 7.74
CA ARG A 376 -2.53 25.79 6.80
C ARG A 376 -2.03 25.71 5.37
N ASP A 377 -1.21 26.68 4.94
CA ASP A 377 -0.72 26.74 3.56
C ASP A 377 0.11 25.49 3.17
N ILE A 378 0.81 24.90 4.16
CA ILE A 378 1.58 23.67 3.96
C ILE A 378 0.63 22.45 3.93
N LEU A 379 -0.32 22.40 4.87
CA LEU A 379 -1.26 21.28 5.00
C LEU A 379 -2.23 21.21 3.82
N ASP A 380 -2.77 22.36 3.40
CA ASP A 380 -3.78 22.47 2.33
C ASP A 380 -3.25 22.10 0.93
N LYS A 381 -1.93 21.87 0.79
CA LYS A 381 -1.36 21.32 -0.45
C LYS A 381 -1.82 19.88 -0.73
N ALA A 382 -1.98 19.04 0.31
CA ALA A 382 -2.39 17.64 0.17
C ALA A 382 -3.68 17.27 0.93
N LEU A 383 -4.09 18.11 1.88
CA LEU A 383 -5.24 17.87 2.75
C LEU A 383 -6.32 18.92 2.52
N GLU A 384 -7.57 18.54 2.73
CA GLU A 384 -8.67 19.46 2.96
C GLU A 384 -9.13 19.32 4.40
N ILE A 385 -9.16 20.43 5.16
CA ILE A 385 -9.49 20.45 6.58
C ILE A 385 -10.80 21.20 6.78
N LYS A 386 -11.81 20.49 7.27
CA LYS A 386 -13.15 21.03 7.57
C LYS A 386 -13.37 21.12 9.07
N GLU A 387 -14.06 22.17 9.50
CA GLU A 387 -14.51 22.35 10.88
C GLU A 387 -16.06 22.33 10.88
N ASP A 388 -16.65 21.47 11.73
CA ASP A 388 -18.10 21.44 11.90
C ASP A 388 -18.59 22.48 12.93
N ASP A 389 -19.91 22.54 13.15
CA ASP A 389 -20.54 23.48 14.06
C ASP A 389 -20.06 23.31 15.53
N ASP A 390 -19.66 22.09 15.90
CA ASP A 390 -19.11 21.74 17.21
C ASP A 390 -17.59 21.99 17.30
N LYS A 391 -17.00 22.62 16.29
CA LYS A 391 -15.55 22.88 16.15
C LYS A 391 -14.68 21.63 16.08
N THR A 392 -15.25 20.51 15.71
CA THR A 392 -14.51 19.28 15.41
C THR A 392 -13.86 19.40 14.04
N LEU A 393 -12.55 19.11 13.97
CA LEU A 393 -11.80 19.13 12.72
C LEU A 393 -11.86 17.75 12.04
N TYR A 394 -12.11 17.76 10.76
CA TYR A 394 -12.08 16.59 9.89
C TYR A 394 -11.05 16.78 8.79
N LEU A 395 -10.29 15.74 8.52
CA LEU A 395 -9.24 15.72 7.51
C LEU A 395 -9.67 14.82 6.35
N TYR A 396 -9.51 15.32 5.15
CA TYR A 396 -9.65 14.60 3.89
C TYR A 396 -8.31 14.62 3.14
N LEU A 397 -8.05 13.62 2.33
CA LEU A 397 -7.14 13.80 1.20
C LEU A 397 -7.77 14.79 0.23
N LYS A 398 -7.01 15.78 -0.23
CA LYS A 398 -7.54 16.87 -1.05
C LYS A 398 -8.20 16.37 -2.33
N TRP A 399 -7.56 15.42 -3.04
CA TRP A 399 -8.10 14.83 -4.25
C TRP A 399 -9.40 14.05 -4.00
N VAL A 400 -9.51 13.31 -2.87
CA VAL A 400 -10.74 12.61 -2.48
C VAL A 400 -11.89 13.61 -2.24
N TYR A 401 -11.58 14.72 -1.56
CA TYR A 401 -12.57 15.77 -1.33
C TYR A 401 -13.04 16.41 -2.65
N GLU A 402 -12.12 16.68 -3.56
CA GLU A 402 -12.44 17.24 -4.88
C GLU A 402 -13.29 16.28 -5.70
N ASP A 403 -13.00 14.98 -5.69
CA ASP A 403 -13.81 13.95 -6.35
C ASP A 403 -15.22 13.87 -5.75
N GLU A 404 -15.34 13.90 -4.41
CA GLU A 404 -16.66 13.96 -3.76
C GLU A 404 -17.46 15.18 -4.18
N ARG A 405 -16.83 16.36 -4.28
CA ARG A 405 -17.49 17.58 -4.76
C ARG A 405 -17.93 17.47 -6.23
N GLN A 406 -17.13 16.86 -7.08
CA GLN A 406 -17.51 16.60 -8.47
C GLN A 406 -18.72 15.65 -8.55
N ILE A 407 -18.69 14.55 -7.77
CA ILE A 407 -19.81 13.62 -7.68
C ILE A 407 -21.08 14.34 -7.21
N GLU A 408 -21.01 15.14 -6.13
CA GLU A 408 -22.12 15.93 -5.61
C GLU A 408 -22.71 16.86 -6.67
N ASN A 409 -21.84 17.57 -7.41
CA ASN A 409 -22.28 18.46 -8.49
C ASN A 409 -23.03 17.70 -9.59
N VAL A 410 -22.52 16.52 -10.00
CA VAL A 410 -23.18 15.68 -11.01
C VAL A 410 -24.54 15.18 -10.50
N PHE A 411 -24.62 14.74 -9.25
CA PHE A 411 -25.89 14.30 -8.64
C PHE A 411 -26.89 15.45 -8.56
N THR A 412 -26.45 16.64 -8.16
CA THR A 412 -27.29 17.85 -8.09
C THR A 412 -27.83 18.21 -9.48
N MET A 413 -26.94 18.26 -10.49
CA MET A 413 -27.34 18.52 -11.87
C MET A 413 -28.36 17.49 -12.40
N LEU A 414 -28.19 16.21 -12.03
CA LEU A 414 -29.13 15.17 -12.42
C LEU A 414 -30.47 15.31 -11.69
N ALA A 415 -30.44 15.66 -10.39
CA ALA A 415 -31.66 15.86 -9.59
C ALA A 415 -32.51 17.06 -10.05
N GLU A 416 -31.88 18.10 -10.61
CA GLU A 416 -32.54 19.29 -11.15
C GLU A 416 -33.13 19.05 -12.54
N ARG A 417 -32.82 17.95 -13.21
CA ARG A 417 -33.42 17.64 -14.53
C ARG A 417 -34.89 17.31 -14.39
N PRO A 418 -35.71 17.66 -15.41
CA PRO A 418 -37.11 17.25 -15.43
C PRO A 418 -37.26 15.74 -15.49
N ASP A 419 -38.38 15.24 -15.04
CA ASP A 419 -38.71 13.82 -15.10
C ASP A 419 -38.57 13.28 -16.53
N ILE A 420 -38.08 12.04 -16.65
CA ILE A 420 -37.89 11.36 -17.94
C ILE A 420 -39.27 11.16 -18.59
N SER A 421 -39.41 11.61 -19.84
CA SER A 421 -40.64 11.40 -20.60
C SER A 421 -40.83 9.93 -20.94
N LEU A 422 -41.93 9.35 -20.48
CA LEU A 422 -42.25 7.94 -20.71
C LEU A 422 -43.00 7.80 -22.06
N LYS A 423 -42.54 6.88 -22.91
CA LYS A 423 -43.21 6.58 -24.20
C LYS A 423 -44.57 5.90 -24.02
N MET A 424 -44.79 5.25 -22.88
CA MET A 424 -46.06 4.64 -22.50
C MET A 424 -46.32 4.84 -21.01
N ALA A 425 -47.57 5.07 -20.64
CA ALA A 425 -47.98 5.11 -19.23
C ALA A 425 -47.77 3.76 -18.54
N ILE A 426 -47.22 3.80 -17.35
CA ILE A 426 -47.07 2.65 -16.49
C ILE A 426 -47.97 2.79 -15.26
N THR A 427 -48.47 1.69 -14.74
CA THR A 427 -49.36 1.67 -13.59
C THR A 427 -48.73 0.85 -12.45
N LYS A 428 -49.14 1.13 -11.23
CA LYS A 428 -48.72 0.41 -10.02
C LYS A 428 -48.91 -1.10 -10.16
N GLU A 429 -50.03 -1.54 -10.75
CA GLU A 429 -50.37 -2.94 -10.96
C GLU A 429 -49.36 -3.67 -11.84
N LYS A 430 -48.75 -2.97 -12.81
CA LYS A 430 -47.71 -3.56 -13.67
C LYS A 430 -46.43 -3.80 -12.89
N PHE A 431 -46.05 -2.93 -11.97
CA PHE A 431 -44.93 -3.16 -11.06
C PHE A 431 -45.23 -4.30 -10.09
N LYS A 432 -46.44 -4.31 -9.46
CA LYS A 432 -46.83 -5.41 -8.56
C LYS A 432 -46.74 -6.78 -9.23
N LYS A 433 -47.18 -6.88 -10.50
CA LYS A 433 -47.08 -8.11 -11.26
C LYS A 433 -45.63 -8.59 -11.44
N LYS A 434 -44.65 -7.67 -11.59
CA LYS A 434 -43.22 -7.98 -11.77
C LYS A 434 -42.51 -8.20 -10.43
N LEU A 435 -42.95 -7.59 -9.36
CA LEU A 435 -42.43 -7.75 -8.00
C LEU A 435 -42.86 -9.07 -7.37
N ARG A 436 -44.05 -9.59 -7.74
CA ARG A 436 -44.60 -10.82 -7.16
C ARG A 436 -43.76 -12.03 -7.56
N ASN A 437 -43.30 -12.77 -6.56
CA ASN A 437 -42.73 -14.09 -6.76
C ASN A 437 -43.82 -15.17 -6.53
N PRO A 438 -44.25 -15.89 -7.58
CA PRO A 438 -45.28 -16.92 -7.46
C PRO A 438 -44.90 -18.07 -6.50
N GLU A 439 -43.61 -18.37 -6.40
CA GLU A 439 -43.07 -19.47 -5.59
C GLU A 439 -42.81 -19.06 -4.13
N SER A 440 -43.08 -17.81 -3.78
CA SER A 440 -42.87 -17.34 -2.41
C SER A 440 -43.83 -18.01 -1.42
N ARG A 441 -43.30 -18.65 -0.37
CA ARG A 441 -44.12 -19.21 0.73
C ARG A 441 -44.99 -18.17 1.43
N LEU A 442 -44.66 -16.89 1.34
CA LEU A 442 -45.41 -15.79 1.90
C LEU A 442 -46.82 -15.64 1.25
N ASN A 443 -47.00 -16.13 0.02
CA ASN A 443 -48.30 -16.15 -0.63
C ASN A 443 -49.35 -16.97 0.19
N GLU A 444 -48.89 -18.04 0.86
CA GLU A 444 -49.75 -18.95 1.63
C GLU A 444 -49.74 -18.65 3.12
N THR A 445 -48.57 -18.30 3.70
CA THR A 445 -48.38 -18.16 5.15
C THR A 445 -48.68 -16.76 5.69
N ALA A 446 -48.52 -15.70 4.87
CA ALA A 446 -48.68 -14.32 5.28
C ALA A 446 -49.17 -13.41 4.13
N SER A 447 -50.23 -13.82 3.43
CA SER A 447 -50.73 -13.21 2.21
C SER A 447 -50.99 -11.69 2.33
N GLU A 448 -51.67 -11.23 3.40
CA GLU A 448 -51.96 -9.81 3.61
C GLU A 448 -50.69 -8.98 3.82
N GLN A 449 -49.69 -9.50 4.59
CA GLN A 449 -48.44 -8.81 4.83
C GLN A 449 -47.61 -8.74 3.54
N TYR A 450 -47.61 -9.82 2.73
CA TYR A 450 -46.93 -9.87 1.48
C TYR A 450 -47.52 -8.86 0.46
N GLU A 451 -48.84 -8.78 0.37
CA GLU A 451 -49.54 -7.77 -0.44
C GLU A 451 -49.16 -6.33 -0.03
N ALA A 452 -49.11 -6.07 1.29
CA ALA A 452 -48.69 -4.75 1.78
C ALA A 452 -47.24 -4.40 1.43
N ILE A 453 -46.33 -5.40 1.43
CA ILE A 453 -44.93 -5.23 0.98
C ILE A 453 -44.88 -4.93 -0.50
N LEU A 454 -45.60 -5.71 -1.32
CA LEU A 454 -45.68 -5.50 -2.77
C LEU A 454 -46.22 -4.11 -3.12
N ASP A 455 -47.22 -3.65 -2.37
CA ASP A 455 -47.78 -2.30 -2.55
C ASP A 455 -46.75 -1.22 -2.27
N LYS A 456 -46.02 -1.30 -1.18
CA LYS A 456 -44.94 -0.37 -0.84
C LYS A 456 -43.81 -0.38 -1.88
N GLN A 457 -43.36 -1.56 -2.31
CA GLN A 457 -42.34 -1.67 -3.33
C GLN A 457 -42.82 -1.13 -4.69
N ALA A 458 -44.07 -1.35 -5.05
CA ALA A 458 -44.68 -0.80 -6.27
C ALA A 458 -44.79 0.73 -6.21
N ASP A 459 -45.14 1.30 -5.06
CA ASP A 459 -45.14 2.74 -4.85
C ASP A 459 -43.76 3.36 -5.01
N ILE A 460 -42.73 2.70 -4.46
CA ILE A 460 -41.34 3.10 -4.68
C ILE A 460 -40.98 3.06 -6.17
N CYS A 461 -41.28 1.95 -6.87
CA CYS A 461 -41.09 1.87 -8.32
C CYS A 461 -41.76 3.01 -9.08
N MET A 462 -43.00 3.34 -8.74
CA MET A 462 -43.75 4.46 -9.38
C MET A 462 -43.07 5.81 -9.15
N GLN A 463 -42.56 6.04 -7.94
CA GLN A 463 -41.89 7.28 -7.56
C GLN A 463 -40.57 7.50 -8.31
N ILE A 464 -39.77 6.42 -8.48
CA ILE A 464 -38.42 6.54 -9.02
C ILE A 464 -38.31 6.31 -10.53
N PHE A 465 -39.33 5.71 -11.16
CA PHE A 465 -39.25 5.23 -12.55
C PHE A 465 -39.00 6.30 -13.59
N SER A 466 -39.52 7.51 -13.36
CA SER A 466 -39.30 8.66 -14.24
C SER A 466 -38.20 9.60 -13.77
N LYS A 467 -37.61 9.35 -12.63
CA LYS A 467 -36.59 10.26 -12.09
C LYS A 467 -35.25 10.11 -12.80
N PRO A 468 -34.56 11.22 -13.12
CA PRO A 468 -33.22 11.19 -13.74
C PRO A 468 -32.18 10.49 -12.89
N ILE A 469 -32.34 10.56 -11.57
CA ILE A 469 -31.48 9.88 -10.59
C ILE A 469 -32.30 9.45 -9.37
N CYS A 470 -31.97 8.33 -8.79
CA CYS A 470 -32.52 7.88 -7.51
C CYS A 470 -31.50 7.02 -6.77
N VAL A 471 -31.60 7.03 -5.43
CA VAL A 471 -30.84 6.14 -4.55
C VAL A 471 -31.83 5.26 -3.79
N LEU A 472 -31.69 3.94 -3.93
CA LEU A 472 -32.50 2.95 -3.22
C LEU A 472 -31.69 2.32 -2.08
N ALA A 473 -31.93 2.76 -0.85
CA ALA A 473 -31.28 2.25 0.34
C ALA A 473 -32.21 1.27 1.11
N GLY A 474 -31.61 0.37 1.86
CA GLY A 474 -32.34 -0.58 2.72
C GLY A 474 -31.45 -1.70 3.24
N ALA A 475 -31.85 -2.34 4.33
CA ALA A 475 -31.14 -3.47 4.92
C ALA A 475 -31.02 -4.67 3.96
N ALA A 476 -30.16 -5.62 4.30
CA ALA A 476 -30.06 -6.88 3.54
C ALA A 476 -31.41 -7.63 3.57
N GLY A 477 -31.78 -8.24 2.44
CA GLY A 477 -33.03 -9.03 2.35
C GLY A 477 -34.31 -8.22 2.13
N THR A 478 -34.26 -6.87 2.04
CA THR A 478 -35.48 -6.02 1.84
C THR A 478 -36.03 -6.00 0.41
N GLY A 479 -35.45 -6.79 -0.50
CA GLY A 479 -35.95 -6.89 -1.88
C GLY A 479 -35.45 -5.83 -2.83
N LYS A 480 -34.34 -5.11 -2.54
CA LYS A 480 -33.75 -4.10 -3.44
C LYS A 480 -33.52 -4.62 -4.87
N THR A 481 -32.97 -5.82 -5.01
CA THR A 481 -32.70 -6.42 -6.34
C THR A 481 -33.99 -6.78 -7.08
N THR A 482 -35.04 -7.16 -6.34
CA THR A 482 -36.38 -7.39 -6.91
C THR A 482 -36.98 -6.09 -7.49
N VAL A 483 -36.80 -4.98 -6.78
CA VAL A 483 -37.19 -3.63 -7.27
C VAL A 483 -36.41 -3.29 -8.53
N ILE A 484 -35.09 -3.50 -8.55
CA ILE A 484 -34.24 -3.26 -9.75
C ILE A 484 -34.75 -4.11 -10.93
N LYS A 485 -35.01 -5.41 -10.73
CA LYS A 485 -35.57 -6.29 -11.77
C LYS A 485 -36.87 -5.74 -12.32
N ALA A 486 -37.81 -5.35 -11.46
CA ALA A 486 -39.10 -4.81 -11.87
C ALA A 486 -38.96 -3.50 -12.66
N ILE A 487 -38.01 -2.64 -12.31
CA ILE A 487 -37.69 -1.40 -13.03
C ILE A 487 -37.15 -1.72 -14.42
N VAL A 488 -36.10 -2.56 -14.53
CA VAL A 488 -35.44 -2.92 -15.79
C VAL A 488 -36.44 -3.53 -16.79
N GLU A 489 -37.26 -4.48 -16.34
CA GLU A 489 -38.27 -5.12 -17.20
C GLU A 489 -39.35 -4.10 -17.66
N ASN A 490 -39.68 -3.12 -16.86
CA ASN A 490 -40.62 -2.08 -17.26
C ASN A 490 -39.99 -0.98 -18.15
N ILE A 491 -38.69 -0.73 -18.04
CA ILE A 491 -37.95 0.14 -18.97
C ILE A 491 -38.05 -0.45 -20.40
N GLU A 492 -37.76 -1.74 -20.58
CA GLU A 492 -37.91 -2.40 -21.89
C GLU A 492 -39.33 -2.32 -22.43
N ARG A 493 -40.31 -2.45 -21.56
CA ARG A 493 -41.71 -2.36 -21.94
C ARG A 493 -42.12 -0.94 -22.36
N VAL A 494 -41.69 0.06 -21.63
CA VAL A 494 -42.11 1.48 -21.84
C VAL A 494 -41.35 2.11 -23.00
N HIS A 495 -40.08 1.82 -23.14
CA HIS A 495 -39.19 2.44 -24.13
C HIS A 495 -38.84 1.55 -25.31
N GLY A 496 -39.22 0.25 -25.26
CA GLY A 496 -38.91 -0.78 -26.26
C GLY A 496 -37.62 -1.53 -25.97
N GLN A 497 -37.43 -2.68 -26.61
CA GLN A 497 -36.24 -3.53 -26.40
C GLN A 497 -34.89 -2.87 -26.80
N ALA A 498 -34.96 -1.83 -27.61
CA ALA A 498 -33.79 -1.04 -27.96
C ALA A 498 -33.40 0.00 -26.88
N ALA A 499 -34.16 0.10 -25.78
CA ALA A 499 -33.78 0.93 -24.65
C ALA A 499 -32.53 0.31 -23.98
N GLY A 500 -31.40 0.97 -24.15
CA GLY A 500 -30.14 0.53 -23.50
C GLY A 500 -30.22 0.80 -22.00
N PHE A 501 -29.79 -0.18 -21.20
CA PHE A 501 -29.48 0.00 -19.78
C PHE A 501 -28.22 -0.79 -19.47
N LEU A 502 -27.53 -0.40 -18.41
CA LEU A 502 -26.29 -0.99 -17.95
C LEU A 502 -26.42 -1.35 -16.47
N LEU A 503 -26.18 -2.62 -16.17
CA LEU A 503 -26.13 -3.12 -14.80
C LEU A 503 -24.68 -3.34 -14.39
N MET A 504 -24.26 -2.66 -13.35
CA MET A 504 -22.89 -2.74 -12.84
C MET A 504 -22.88 -3.03 -11.34
N ALA A 505 -21.78 -3.63 -10.88
CA ALA A 505 -21.53 -3.88 -9.47
C ALA A 505 -20.05 -3.64 -9.14
N PRO A 506 -19.69 -3.36 -7.88
CA PRO A 506 -18.30 -3.17 -7.48
C PRO A 506 -17.46 -4.45 -7.59
N THR A 507 -18.06 -5.63 -7.38
CA THR A 507 -17.35 -6.92 -7.39
C THR A 507 -17.96 -7.89 -8.39
N GLY A 508 -17.15 -8.87 -8.86
CA GLY A 508 -17.61 -9.93 -9.78
C GLY A 508 -18.76 -10.76 -9.19
N LYS A 509 -18.69 -11.11 -7.90
CA LYS A 509 -19.73 -11.86 -7.19
C LYS A 509 -21.05 -11.08 -7.11
N ALA A 510 -20.98 -9.78 -6.85
CA ALA A 510 -22.15 -8.90 -6.86
C ALA A 510 -22.75 -8.76 -8.27
N ALA A 511 -21.91 -8.62 -9.31
CA ALA A 511 -22.36 -8.59 -10.70
C ALA A 511 -23.07 -9.90 -11.09
N GLU A 512 -22.48 -11.07 -10.77
CA GLU A 512 -23.09 -12.37 -11.06
C GLU A 512 -24.43 -12.55 -10.32
N ARG A 513 -24.55 -12.07 -9.07
CA ARG A 513 -25.80 -12.07 -8.31
C ARG A 513 -26.88 -11.20 -8.98
N ILE A 514 -26.51 -10.01 -9.45
CA ILE A 514 -27.43 -9.14 -10.21
C ILE A 514 -27.88 -9.85 -11.49
N LYS A 515 -26.95 -10.43 -12.25
CA LYS A 515 -27.23 -11.17 -13.47
C LYS A 515 -28.20 -12.33 -13.24
N THR A 516 -27.94 -13.16 -12.22
CA THR A 516 -28.79 -14.30 -11.87
C THR A 516 -30.20 -13.85 -11.46
N GLN A 517 -30.31 -12.77 -10.67
CA GLN A 517 -31.62 -12.32 -10.17
C GLN A 517 -32.42 -11.54 -11.19
N THR A 518 -31.77 -10.75 -12.04
CA THR A 518 -32.45 -9.93 -13.07
C THR A 518 -32.60 -10.63 -14.41
N GLU A 519 -31.87 -11.72 -14.63
CA GLU A 519 -31.77 -12.42 -15.91
C GLU A 519 -31.21 -11.51 -17.04
N LYS A 520 -30.47 -10.47 -16.65
CA LYS A 520 -29.88 -9.48 -17.55
C LYS A 520 -28.36 -9.47 -17.40
N ASN A 521 -27.68 -9.11 -18.47
CA ASN A 521 -26.22 -8.98 -18.41
C ASN A 521 -25.82 -7.89 -17.43
N SER A 522 -24.85 -8.21 -16.59
CA SER A 522 -24.22 -7.27 -15.68
C SER A 522 -22.70 -7.48 -15.71
N MET A 523 -21.96 -6.46 -15.32
CA MET A 523 -20.50 -6.49 -15.28
C MET A 523 -19.98 -5.70 -14.08
N THR A 524 -18.68 -5.81 -13.80
CA THR A 524 -18.08 -4.95 -12.78
C THR A 524 -17.86 -3.55 -13.32
N ILE A 525 -17.84 -2.56 -12.42
CA ILE A 525 -17.51 -1.17 -12.77
C ILE A 525 -16.12 -1.13 -13.44
N HIS A 526 -15.14 -1.84 -12.88
CA HIS A 526 -13.79 -1.94 -13.46
C HIS A 526 -13.78 -2.51 -14.89
N SER A 527 -14.55 -3.59 -15.14
CA SER A 527 -14.63 -4.16 -16.49
C SER A 527 -15.25 -3.18 -17.49
N TYR A 528 -16.22 -2.39 -17.05
CA TYR A 528 -16.82 -1.34 -17.90
C TYR A 528 -15.81 -0.25 -18.23
N LEU A 529 -15.12 0.26 -17.22
CA LEU A 529 -14.12 1.32 -17.38
C LEU A 529 -12.97 0.86 -18.29
N ALA A 530 -12.38 -0.32 -18.02
CA ALA A 530 -11.32 -0.89 -18.85
C ALA A 530 -11.77 -1.08 -20.32
N GLY A 531 -13.03 -1.51 -20.55
CA GLY A 531 -13.59 -1.64 -21.89
C GLY A 531 -13.78 -0.31 -22.63
N ASN A 532 -13.76 0.81 -21.94
CA ASN A 532 -13.89 2.16 -22.48
C ASN A 532 -12.59 2.99 -22.44
N GLY A 533 -11.45 2.34 -22.15
CA GLY A 533 -10.13 2.97 -22.20
C GLY A 533 -9.73 3.77 -20.96
N TRP A 534 -10.30 3.43 -19.81
CA TRP A 534 -9.96 4.02 -18.51
C TRP A 534 -9.01 3.12 -17.74
#